data_92c1ad96571f4496f3cc4678b4a0c772
#
_entry.id   92c1ad96571f4496f3cc4678b4a0c772
#
_cell.length_a   1.000
_cell.length_b   1.000
_cell.length_c   1.000
_cell.angle_alpha   90.00
_cell.angle_beta   90.00
_cell.angle_gamma   90.00
#
_symmetry.space_group_name_H-M   'P 1'
#
loop_
_entity.id
_entity.type
_entity.pdbx_description
1 polymer ?
#
loop_
_entity_poly.entity_id
_entity_poly.type
_entity_poly.pdbx_seq_one_letter_code
_entity_poly.pdbx_strand_id
1 'polypeptide(L)'
;METRYWSRAKVATTIDQIRAQQLQFFSTATISISSPTMQAMARLVAAIESVIALPTYQAYALAQATAIARLPGRVHGVFIGYDFHLTAAGPKLIEINTNAGGGLLNACLLDACGRAREAAALRDNFVAMFHEEWRRERGDLPLRRIAIIDQNPAEQFLA
;
A
#
# COMPACT_ATOMS: atom_id res chain seq x y z
N MET A 1 4.16 0.41 27.83
CA MET A 1 3.99 0.44 26.36
C MET A 1 4.89 -0.64 25.81
N GLU A 2 4.32 -1.79 25.47
CA GLU A 2 5.05 -2.97 25.03
C GLU A 2 5.47 -2.81 23.57
N THR A 3 6.76 -2.78 23.31
CA THR A 3 7.28 -2.73 21.93
C THR A 3 7.25 -4.16 21.39
N ARG A 4 6.31 -4.48 20.52
CA ARG A 4 6.25 -5.79 19.88
C ARG A 4 7.21 -5.84 18.69
N TYR A 5 8.23 -6.68 18.80
CA TYR A 5 9.13 -7.00 17.68
C TYR A 5 8.57 -8.20 16.90
N TRP A 6 8.44 -8.04 15.59
CA TRP A 6 8.02 -9.12 14.71
C TRP A 6 9.26 -9.92 14.24
N SER A 7 9.33 -11.20 14.65
CA SER A 7 10.32 -12.13 14.09
C SER A 7 9.74 -12.84 12.87
N ARG A 8 10.60 -13.34 11.96
CA ARG A 8 10.17 -14.16 10.79
C ARG A 8 9.25 -15.33 11.20
N ALA A 9 9.55 -15.98 12.32
CA ALA A 9 8.74 -17.08 12.85
C ALA A 9 7.34 -16.60 13.28
N LYS A 10 7.21 -15.43 13.93
CA LYS A 10 5.91 -14.85 14.30
C LYS A 10 5.07 -14.48 13.09
N VAL A 11 5.69 -13.94 12.04
CA VAL A 11 4.99 -13.60 10.78
C VAL A 11 4.46 -14.85 10.10
N ALA A 12 5.25 -15.92 9.99
CA ALA A 12 4.81 -17.20 9.41
C ALA A 12 3.62 -17.79 10.19
N THR A 13 3.72 -17.84 11.52
CA THR A 13 2.63 -18.35 12.39
C THR A 13 1.35 -17.51 12.22
N THR A 14 1.46 -16.20 12.12
CA THR A 14 0.32 -15.31 11.92
C THR A 14 -0.35 -15.56 10.56
N ILE A 15 0.42 -15.79 9.50
CA ILE A 15 -0.14 -16.08 8.16
C ILE A 15 -0.87 -17.42 8.15
N ASP A 16 -0.29 -18.45 8.75
CA ASP A 16 -0.94 -19.75 8.84
C ASP A 16 -2.24 -19.67 9.66
N GLN A 17 -2.26 -18.88 10.73
CA GLN A 17 -3.46 -18.60 11.51
C GLN A 17 -4.51 -17.83 10.70
N ILE A 18 -4.11 -16.78 9.97
CA ILE A 18 -5.01 -16.02 9.10
C ILE A 18 -5.56 -16.93 8.00
N ARG A 19 -4.72 -17.74 7.37
CA ARG A 19 -5.16 -18.73 6.36
C ARG A 19 -6.18 -19.71 6.91
N ALA A 20 -5.95 -20.25 8.11
CA ALA A 20 -6.85 -21.21 8.73
C ALA A 20 -8.19 -20.58 9.13
N GLN A 21 -8.21 -19.32 9.53
CA GLN A 21 -9.40 -18.61 10.01
C GLN A 21 -10.17 -17.88 8.91
N GLN A 22 -9.50 -17.51 7.80
CA GLN A 22 -10.03 -16.60 6.80
C GLN A 22 -9.75 -17.10 5.37
N LEU A 23 -10.04 -18.37 5.10
CA LEU A 23 -9.81 -19.00 3.80
C LEU A 23 -10.43 -18.25 2.61
N GLN A 24 -11.53 -17.50 2.85
CA GLN A 24 -12.21 -16.71 1.81
C GLN A 24 -11.38 -15.55 1.27
N PHE A 25 -10.35 -15.09 1.98
CA PHE A 25 -9.48 -14.01 1.51
C PHE A 25 -8.29 -14.49 0.69
N PHE A 26 -8.07 -15.80 0.61
CA PHE A 26 -6.91 -16.39 -0.03
C PHE A 26 -7.34 -17.30 -1.18
N SER A 27 -7.08 -16.86 -2.39
CA SER A 27 -7.23 -17.72 -3.56
C SER A 27 -5.96 -18.53 -3.79
N THR A 28 -6.11 -19.80 -4.13
CA THR A 28 -5.02 -20.64 -4.63
C THR A 28 -4.82 -20.45 -6.14
N ALA A 29 -5.73 -19.75 -6.81
CA ALA A 29 -5.62 -19.46 -8.22
C ALA A 29 -4.65 -18.30 -8.46
N THR A 30 -3.71 -18.50 -9.39
CA THR A 30 -2.81 -17.46 -9.86
C THR A 30 -3.36 -16.83 -11.13
N ILE A 31 -3.45 -15.51 -11.15
CA ILE A 31 -3.82 -14.76 -12.34
C ILE A 31 -2.53 -14.18 -12.95
N SER A 32 -2.27 -14.54 -14.22
CA SER A 32 -1.14 -13.97 -14.96
C SER A 32 -1.58 -12.72 -15.69
N ILE A 33 -0.87 -11.62 -15.45
CA ILE A 33 -1.09 -10.35 -16.14
C ILE A 33 0.06 -10.11 -17.09
N SER A 34 -0.25 -9.84 -18.37
CA SER A 34 0.78 -9.60 -19.38
C SER A 34 1.53 -8.29 -19.14
N SER A 35 2.81 -8.23 -19.54
CA SER A 35 3.60 -6.99 -19.43
C SER A 35 2.96 -5.80 -20.15
N PRO A 36 2.37 -5.92 -21.36
CA PRO A 36 1.66 -4.81 -21.99
C PRO A 36 0.47 -4.30 -21.14
N THR A 37 -0.29 -5.21 -20.51
CA THR A 37 -1.40 -4.84 -19.61
C THR A 37 -0.89 -4.09 -18.40
N MET A 38 0.17 -4.58 -17.73
CA MET A 38 0.80 -3.90 -16.60
C MET A 38 1.30 -2.49 -17.00
N GLN A 39 1.91 -2.35 -18.17
CA GLN A 39 2.35 -1.05 -18.67
C GLN A 39 1.17 -0.10 -18.96
N ALA A 40 0.05 -0.63 -19.45
CA ALA A 40 -1.16 0.17 -19.68
C ALA A 40 -1.73 0.70 -18.36
N MET A 41 -1.78 -0.16 -17.32
CA MET A 41 -2.18 0.24 -15.96
C MET A 41 -1.23 1.33 -15.41
N ALA A 42 0.08 1.11 -15.50
CA ALA A 42 1.07 2.09 -15.04
C ALA A 42 0.97 3.44 -15.76
N ARG A 43 0.72 3.46 -17.07
CA ARG A 43 0.47 4.72 -17.82
C ARG A 43 -0.78 5.43 -17.33
N LEU A 44 -1.85 4.69 -17.03
CA LEU A 44 -3.09 5.29 -16.51
C LEU A 44 -2.86 5.89 -15.11
N VAL A 45 -2.16 5.17 -14.24
CA VAL A 45 -1.76 5.69 -12.92
C VAL A 45 -0.95 6.98 -13.07
N ALA A 46 0.09 6.98 -13.91
CA ALA A 46 0.91 8.17 -14.15
C ALA A 46 0.11 9.37 -14.69
N ALA A 47 -0.87 9.12 -15.56
CA ALA A 47 -1.76 10.17 -16.06
C ALA A 47 -2.63 10.77 -14.95
N ILE A 48 -3.17 9.94 -14.04
CA ILE A 48 -3.96 10.39 -12.88
C ILE A 48 -3.07 11.20 -11.94
N GLU A 49 -1.90 10.69 -11.61
CA GLU A 49 -0.92 11.38 -10.75
C GLU A 49 -0.54 12.76 -11.34
N SER A 50 -0.38 12.85 -12.67
CA SER A 50 -0.09 14.12 -13.32
C SER A 50 -1.22 15.15 -13.18
N VAL A 51 -2.48 14.70 -13.19
CA VAL A 51 -3.64 15.58 -12.94
C VAL A 51 -3.70 16.01 -11.46
N ILE A 52 -3.47 15.07 -10.53
CA ILE A 52 -3.43 15.36 -9.10
C ILE A 52 -2.34 16.39 -8.77
N ALA A 53 -1.22 16.35 -9.47
CA ALA A 53 -0.12 17.31 -9.31
C ALA A 53 -0.42 18.72 -9.85
N LEU A 54 -1.48 18.93 -10.63
CA LEU A 54 -1.82 20.26 -11.16
C LEU A 54 -2.24 21.22 -10.04
N PRO A 55 -1.62 22.40 -9.93
CA PRO A 55 -2.00 23.40 -8.91
C PRO A 55 -3.47 23.80 -8.95
N THR A 56 -4.05 23.86 -10.15
CA THR A 56 -5.47 24.18 -10.35
C THR A 56 -6.39 23.09 -9.81
N TYR A 57 -6.04 21.82 -10.01
CA TYR A 57 -6.76 20.69 -9.43
C TYR A 57 -6.67 20.68 -7.91
N GLN A 58 -5.46 20.87 -7.37
CA GLN A 58 -5.23 20.92 -5.92
C GLN A 58 -6.01 22.08 -5.28
N ALA A 59 -5.99 23.26 -5.86
CA ALA A 59 -6.77 24.40 -5.38
C ALA A 59 -8.26 24.09 -5.37
N TYR A 60 -8.80 23.48 -6.43
CA TYR A 60 -10.20 23.07 -6.51
C TYR A 60 -10.57 22.04 -5.44
N ALA A 61 -9.76 20.99 -5.29
CA ALA A 61 -10.00 19.93 -4.32
C ALA A 61 -9.92 20.46 -2.86
N LEU A 62 -8.91 21.27 -2.55
CA LEU A 62 -8.71 21.84 -1.23
C LEU A 62 -9.77 22.89 -0.86
N ALA A 63 -10.38 23.56 -1.83
CA ALA A 63 -11.46 24.50 -1.57
C ALA A 63 -12.68 23.82 -0.90
N GLN A 64 -12.91 22.55 -1.22
CA GLN A 64 -14.01 21.74 -0.70
C GLN A 64 -13.60 20.83 0.47
N ALA A 65 -12.30 20.78 0.80
CA ALA A 65 -11.78 19.91 1.83
C ALA A 65 -11.91 20.51 3.23
N THR A 66 -11.80 19.65 4.24
CA THR A 66 -11.76 20.06 5.65
C THR A 66 -10.49 20.88 5.97
N ALA A 67 -10.50 21.63 7.07
CA ALA A 67 -9.38 22.48 7.46
C ALA A 67 -8.07 21.68 7.63
N ILE A 68 -8.14 20.44 8.13
CA ILE A 68 -6.97 19.60 8.32
C ILE A 68 -6.27 19.23 6.99
N ALA A 69 -7.05 19.04 5.93
CA ALA A 69 -6.48 18.71 4.60
C ALA A 69 -5.73 19.89 3.97
N ARG A 70 -5.96 21.10 4.47
CA ARG A 70 -5.29 22.33 4.00
C ARG A 70 -4.00 22.64 4.76
N LEU A 71 -3.65 21.84 5.76
CA LEU A 71 -2.38 22.00 6.47
C LEU A 71 -1.23 21.71 5.51
N PRO A 72 -0.19 22.57 5.50
CA PRO A 72 0.96 22.35 4.63
C PRO A 72 1.70 21.07 5.07
N GLY A 73 2.05 20.25 4.10
CA GLY A 73 2.85 19.05 4.29
C GLY A 73 3.73 18.81 3.07
N ARG A 74 4.83 18.10 3.25
CA ARG A 74 5.76 17.73 2.19
C ARG A 74 5.63 16.26 1.78
N VAL A 75 4.86 15.49 2.54
CA VAL A 75 4.60 14.08 2.28
C VAL A 75 3.62 13.93 1.11
N HIS A 76 3.81 12.89 0.31
CA HIS A 76 2.93 12.56 -0.80
C HIS A 76 1.87 11.53 -0.44
N GLY A 77 2.02 10.89 0.73
CA GLY A 77 1.20 9.78 1.16
C GLY A 77 1.80 8.43 0.77
N VAL A 78 1.33 7.40 1.45
CA VAL A 78 1.78 6.01 1.28
C VAL A 78 0.57 5.12 1.02
N PHE A 79 0.78 3.95 0.38
CA PHE A 79 -0.27 2.97 0.12
C PHE A 79 -1.48 3.51 -0.64
N ILE A 80 -1.24 4.07 -1.80
CA ILE A 80 -2.32 4.37 -2.75
C ILE A 80 -2.59 3.12 -3.58
N GLY A 81 -3.81 2.58 -3.50
CA GLY A 81 -4.28 1.44 -4.28
C GLY A 81 -5.06 1.89 -5.50
N TYR A 82 -4.82 1.25 -6.64
CA TYR A 82 -5.55 1.46 -7.88
C TYR A 82 -6.16 0.13 -8.32
N ASP A 83 -7.47 0.02 -8.30
CA ASP A 83 -8.18 -1.20 -8.64
C ASP A 83 -8.59 -1.19 -10.12
N PHE A 84 -8.28 -2.29 -10.82
CA PHE A 84 -8.52 -2.42 -12.23
C PHE A 84 -9.40 -3.61 -12.56
N HIS A 85 -10.35 -3.39 -13.45
CA HIS A 85 -11.05 -4.45 -14.15
C HIS A 85 -10.30 -4.77 -15.46
N LEU A 86 -9.92 -6.03 -15.64
CA LEU A 86 -9.28 -6.49 -16.86
C LEU A 86 -10.35 -6.89 -17.88
N THR A 87 -10.38 -6.20 -19.02
CA THR A 87 -11.34 -6.47 -20.11
C THR A 87 -10.61 -6.79 -21.42
N ALA A 88 -11.35 -7.31 -22.40
CA ALA A 88 -10.80 -7.55 -23.73
C ALA A 88 -10.27 -6.25 -24.41
N ALA A 89 -10.81 -5.10 -24.02
CA ALA A 89 -10.36 -3.78 -24.50
C ALA A 89 -9.24 -3.17 -23.65
N GLY A 90 -8.67 -3.92 -22.72
CA GLY A 90 -7.60 -3.48 -21.81
C GLY A 90 -8.08 -3.19 -20.40
N PRO A 91 -7.18 -2.73 -19.50
CA PRO A 91 -7.51 -2.45 -18.11
C PRO A 91 -8.40 -1.20 -18.01
N LYS A 92 -9.39 -1.27 -17.12
CA LYS A 92 -10.28 -0.17 -16.75
C LYS A 92 -10.15 0.12 -15.28
N LEU A 93 -9.81 1.35 -14.91
CA LEU A 93 -9.77 1.77 -13.53
C LEU A 93 -11.18 1.74 -12.92
N ILE A 94 -11.31 1.17 -11.75
CA ILE A 94 -12.58 1.08 -11.00
C ILE A 94 -12.53 2.05 -9.82
N GLU A 95 -11.46 2.00 -9.03
CA GLU A 95 -11.38 2.68 -7.74
C GLU A 95 -9.94 3.12 -7.44
N ILE A 96 -9.83 4.18 -6.65
CA ILE A 96 -8.57 4.66 -6.08
C ILE A 96 -8.73 4.71 -4.56
N ASN A 97 -7.93 3.94 -3.85
CA ASN A 97 -7.90 3.89 -2.39
C ASN A 97 -6.69 4.67 -1.86
N THR A 98 -6.91 5.82 -1.24
CA THR A 98 -5.84 6.70 -0.73
C THR A 98 -5.22 6.24 0.59
N ASN A 99 -5.74 5.18 1.18
CA ASN A 99 -5.21 4.54 2.38
C ASN A 99 -5.37 3.02 2.23
N ALA A 100 -4.79 2.46 1.17
CA ALA A 100 -4.93 1.04 0.86
C ALA A 100 -4.25 0.18 1.93
N GLY A 101 -4.96 -0.85 2.38
CA GLY A 101 -4.42 -1.86 3.29
C GLY A 101 -3.83 -3.07 2.55
N GLY A 102 -3.28 -4.02 3.31
CA GLY A 102 -2.92 -5.34 2.79
C GLY A 102 -1.61 -5.41 2.00
N GLY A 103 -0.84 -4.32 1.88
CA GLY A 103 0.42 -4.35 1.14
C GLY A 103 1.42 -5.36 1.69
N LEU A 104 1.64 -5.37 3.01
CA LEU A 104 2.51 -6.36 3.66
C LEU A 104 1.91 -7.76 3.65
N LEU A 105 0.59 -7.91 3.70
CA LEU A 105 -0.07 -9.19 3.53
C LEU A 105 0.23 -9.79 2.16
N ASN A 106 0.23 -9.00 1.09
CA ASN A 106 0.63 -9.46 -0.24
C ASN A 106 2.08 -9.95 -0.28
N ALA A 107 3.01 -9.28 0.42
CA ALA A 107 4.39 -9.75 0.54
C ALA A 107 4.45 -11.12 1.26
N CYS A 108 3.63 -11.29 2.31
CA CYS A 108 3.52 -12.56 3.02
C CYS A 108 2.95 -13.68 2.13
N LEU A 109 1.93 -13.38 1.32
CA LEU A 109 1.35 -14.33 0.36
C LEU A 109 2.35 -14.75 -0.71
N LEU A 110 3.15 -13.83 -1.23
CA LEU A 110 4.24 -14.13 -2.17
C LEU A 110 5.25 -15.11 -1.55
N ASP A 111 5.66 -14.87 -0.30
CA ASP A 111 6.58 -15.75 0.42
C ASP A 111 5.99 -17.16 0.60
N ALA A 112 4.72 -17.24 1.01
CA ALA A 112 4.00 -18.49 1.18
C ALA A 112 3.78 -19.27 -0.15
N CYS A 113 3.80 -18.57 -1.30
CA CYS A 113 3.77 -19.17 -2.63
C CYS A 113 5.16 -19.55 -3.17
N GLY A 114 6.20 -19.52 -2.34
CA GLY A 114 7.57 -19.85 -2.73
C GLY A 114 8.30 -18.73 -3.50
N ARG A 115 7.73 -17.52 -3.53
CA ARG A 115 8.30 -16.34 -4.21
C ARG A 115 9.02 -15.42 -3.22
N ALA A 116 9.88 -16.00 -2.41
CA ALA A 116 10.55 -15.31 -1.29
C ALA A 116 11.37 -14.08 -1.72
N ARG A 117 11.99 -14.13 -2.93
CA ARG A 117 12.78 -13.01 -3.46
C ARG A 117 11.89 -11.80 -3.78
N GLU A 118 10.76 -12.02 -4.43
CA GLU A 118 9.80 -10.95 -4.76
C GLU A 118 9.12 -10.42 -3.49
N ALA A 119 8.82 -11.28 -2.54
CA ALA A 119 8.30 -10.89 -1.23
C ALA A 119 9.28 -9.99 -0.48
N ALA A 120 10.57 -10.32 -0.49
CA ALA A 120 11.60 -9.47 0.11
C ALA A 120 11.69 -8.11 -0.59
N ALA A 121 11.75 -8.09 -1.92
CA ALA A 121 11.80 -6.86 -2.70
C ALA A 121 10.58 -5.96 -2.43
N LEU A 122 9.38 -6.54 -2.31
CA LEU A 122 8.17 -5.79 -1.99
C LEU A 122 8.24 -5.16 -0.58
N ARG A 123 8.70 -5.91 0.42
CA ARG A 123 8.92 -5.38 1.78
C ARG A 123 9.95 -4.25 1.79
N ASP A 124 11.06 -4.42 1.09
CA ASP A 124 12.12 -3.41 1.01
C ASP A 124 11.62 -2.12 0.36
N ASN A 125 10.78 -2.23 -0.68
CA ASN A 125 10.14 -1.09 -1.32
C ASN A 125 9.21 -0.33 -0.35
N PHE A 126 8.42 -1.03 0.47
CA PHE A 126 7.58 -0.38 1.49
C PHE A 126 8.42 0.35 2.54
N VAL A 127 9.50 -0.28 3.02
CA VAL A 127 10.40 0.36 3.98
C VAL A 127 11.04 1.60 3.36
N ALA A 128 11.53 1.51 2.12
CA ALA A 128 12.11 2.63 1.40
C ALA A 128 11.12 3.77 1.20
N MET A 129 9.86 3.47 0.90
CA MET A 129 8.78 4.46 0.78
C MET A 129 8.58 5.25 2.08
N PHE A 130 8.52 4.57 3.24
CA PHE A 130 8.39 5.25 4.54
C PHE A 130 9.61 6.13 4.86
N HIS A 131 10.81 5.66 4.54
CA HIS A 131 12.03 6.47 4.71
C HIS A 131 12.02 7.70 3.81
N GLU A 132 11.55 7.59 2.57
CA GLU A 132 11.44 8.72 1.65
C GLU A 132 10.43 9.76 2.14
N GLU A 133 9.24 9.34 2.60
CA GLU A 133 8.23 10.24 3.18
C GLU A 133 8.77 10.95 4.43
N TRP A 134 9.48 10.22 5.30
CA TRP A 134 10.14 10.82 6.44
C TRP A 134 11.18 11.87 6.04
N ARG A 135 12.02 11.54 5.04
CA ARG A 135 13.05 12.45 4.54
C ARG A 135 12.44 13.73 3.95
N ARG A 136 11.32 13.62 3.24
CA ARG A 136 10.58 14.78 2.71
C ARG A 136 10.12 15.72 3.82
N GLU A 137 9.59 15.18 4.89
CA GLU A 137 9.03 15.96 5.99
C GLU A 137 10.10 16.43 6.98
N ARG A 138 11.11 15.62 7.27
CA ARG A 138 12.06 15.80 8.38
C ARG A 138 13.53 15.92 7.95
N GLY A 139 13.82 15.85 6.66
CA GLY A 139 15.20 15.88 6.15
C GLY A 139 16.02 14.70 6.65
N ASP A 140 17.24 14.97 7.12
CA ASP A 140 18.20 13.94 7.55
C ASP A 140 18.01 13.47 8.99
N LEU A 141 16.92 13.87 9.65
CA LEU A 141 16.62 13.37 10.99
C LEU A 141 16.35 11.85 10.96
N PRO A 142 16.92 11.07 11.89
CA PRO A 142 16.73 9.62 11.89
C PRO A 142 15.28 9.25 12.22
N LEU A 143 14.70 8.37 11.42
CA LEU A 143 13.40 7.74 11.70
C LEU A 143 13.58 6.72 12.82
N ARG A 144 13.08 7.01 14.01
CA ARG A 144 13.27 6.16 15.20
C ARG A 144 11.99 5.50 15.69
N ARG A 145 10.84 6.09 15.40
CA ARG A 145 9.54 5.60 15.88
C ARG A 145 8.49 5.78 14.80
N ILE A 146 7.68 4.74 14.63
CA ILE A 146 6.49 4.76 13.79
C ILE A 146 5.33 4.37 14.69
N ALA A 147 4.21 5.08 14.58
CA ALA A 147 2.95 4.71 15.19
C ALA A 147 1.94 4.35 14.08
N ILE A 148 1.24 3.25 14.27
CA ILE A 148 0.07 2.89 13.46
C ILE A 148 -1.14 3.16 14.34
N ILE A 149 -2.07 3.96 13.82
CA ILE A 149 -3.28 4.35 14.53
C ILE A 149 -4.46 3.81 13.72
N ASP A 150 -5.27 2.98 14.36
CA ASP A 150 -6.45 2.39 13.76
C ASP A 150 -7.56 2.24 14.80
N GLN A 151 -8.79 2.09 14.35
CA GLN A 151 -9.92 1.75 15.21
C GLN A 151 -9.82 0.26 15.57
N ASN A 152 -9.82 -0.05 16.88
CA ASN A 152 -9.72 -1.42 17.39
C ASN A 152 -8.55 -2.22 16.77
N PRO A 153 -7.31 -1.77 16.90
CA PRO A 153 -6.18 -2.38 16.19
C PRO A 153 -5.98 -3.87 16.51
N ALA A 154 -6.43 -4.33 17.68
CA ALA A 154 -6.37 -5.75 18.06
C ALA A 154 -7.34 -6.65 17.28
N GLU A 155 -8.36 -6.07 16.66
CA GLU A 155 -9.38 -6.76 15.86
C GLU A 155 -9.05 -6.74 14.35
N GLN A 156 -8.01 -6.01 13.96
CA GLN A 156 -7.55 -5.96 12.58
C GLN A 156 -6.74 -7.20 12.22
N PHE A 157 -6.79 -7.62 10.94
CA PHE A 157 -6.12 -8.83 10.44
C PHE A 157 -4.59 -8.84 10.64
N LEU A 158 -3.99 -7.70 10.83
CA LEU A 158 -2.54 -7.51 10.88
C LEU A 158 -2.09 -6.83 12.19
N ALA A 159 -2.92 -6.85 13.22
CA ALA A 159 -2.57 -6.30 14.53
C ALA A 159 -1.54 -7.15 15.29
#